data_fc0578eeb5a8bd7dac4e9ca7383ef21f
#
_entry.id   fc0578eeb5a8bd7dac4e9ca7383ef21f
#
_cell.length_a   1.000
_cell.length_b   1.000
_cell.length_c   1.000
_cell.angle_alpha   90.00
_cell.angle_beta   90.00
_cell.angle_gamma   90.00
#
_symmetry.space_group_name_H-M   'P 1'
#
loop_
_entity.id
_entity.type
_entity.pdbx_description
1 polymer ?
#
loop_
_entity_poly.entity_id
_entity_poly.type
_entity_poly.pdbx_seq_one_letter_code
_entity_poly.pdbx_strand_id
1 'polypeptide(L)'
;MLISFSALVLASQLVIPVADTVPNFNEERECKIDSASAFDPNAGLNATIKRCMDDEQKAKGQLQTQWSQYAPSDKAMCTGLTTDDAATPPSYVELLTCLEGQQLVRKLPKD
;
A
#
# COMPACT_ATOMS: atom_id res chain seq x y z
N MET A 1 -17.53 -46.19 32.45
CA MET A 1 -17.38 -45.68 31.09
C MET A 1 -17.10 -44.20 31.15
N LEU A 2 -15.86 -43.83 30.99
CA LEU A 2 -15.45 -42.45 30.94
C LEU A 2 -15.50 -41.99 29.47
N ILE A 3 -16.47 -41.15 29.15
CA ILE A 3 -16.55 -40.51 27.83
C ILE A 3 -15.70 -39.25 27.92
N SER A 4 -14.48 -39.35 27.41
CA SER A 4 -13.65 -38.18 27.22
C SER A 4 -14.20 -37.36 26.04
N PHE A 5 -14.91 -36.32 26.38
CA PHE A 5 -15.20 -35.29 25.42
C PHE A 5 -13.92 -34.46 25.22
N SER A 6 -13.14 -34.83 24.23
CA SER A 6 -12.12 -33.93 23.71
C SER A 6 -12.85 -32.78 23.03
N ALA A 7 -13.02 -31.69 23.76
CA ALA A 7 -13.44 -30.45 23.17
C ALA A 7 -12.33 -30.02 22.21
N LEU A 8 -12.50 -30.27 20.94
CA LEU A 8 -11.74 -29.62 19.89
C LEU A 8 -12.11 -28.14 19.93
N VAL A 9 -11.31 -27.38 20.68
CA VAL A 9 -11.34 -25.92 20.53
C VAL A 9 -10.75 -25.62 19.17
N LEU A 10 -11.61 -25.53 18.16
CA LEU A 10 -11.29 -24.86 16.94
C LEU A 10 -11.08 -23.40 17.28
N ALA A 11 -9.84 -23.05 17.63
CA ALA A 11 -9.44 -21.68 17.62
C ALA A 11 -9.55 -21.22 16.17
N SER A 12 -10.67 -20.61 15.81
CA SER A 12 -10.78 -19.86 14.59
C SER A 12 -9.83 -18.68 14.74
N GLN A 13 -8.59 -18.90 14.33
CA GLN A 13 -7.68 -17.81 14.15
C GLN A 13 -8.27 -16.96 13.01
N LEU A 14 -8.83 -15.83 13.40
CA LEU A 14 -9.06 -14.74 12.48
C LEU A 14 -7.69 -14.29 12.03
N VAL A 15 -7.12 -15.05 11.09
CA VAL A 15 -6.02 -14.56 10.29
C VAL A 15 -6.64 -13.50 9.40
N ILE A 16 -6.54 -12.23 9.85
CA ILE A 16 -6.71 -11.13 8.92
C ILE A 16 -5.59 -11.36 7.91
N PRO A 17 -5.90 -11.73 6.66
CA PRO A 17 -4.84 -11.87 5.69
C PRO A 17 -4.21 -10.50 5.50
N VAL A 18 -3.03 -10.28 6.12
CA VAL A 18 -2.13 -9.26 5.62
C VAL A 18 -1.95 -9.63 4.16
N ALA A 19 -2.35 -8.73 3.26
CA ALA A 19 -2.20 -8.99 1.84
C ALA A 19 -0.75 -9.39 1.57
N ASP A 20 -0.52 -10.66 1.26
CA ASP A 20 0.81 -11.17 0.90
C ASP A 20 1.31 -10.56 -0.40
N THR A 21 0.48 -9.77 -1.05
CA THR A 21 0.74 -9.13 -2.31
C THR A 21 0.44 -7.63 -2.23
N VAL A 22 1.11 -6.87 -3.08
CA VAL A 22 0.84 -5.45 -3.25
C VAL A 22 -0.63 -5.24 -3.62
N PRO A 23 -1.33 -4.31 -2.95
CA PRO A 23 -2.73 -4.04 -3.28
C PRO A 23 -2.91 -3.54 -4.71
N ASN A 24 -4.09 -3.72 -5.26
CA ASN A 24 -4.43 -3.33 -6.62
C ASN A 24 -5.13 -1.96 -6.59
N PHE A 25 -4.42 -0.93 -7.04
CA PHE A 25 -4.95 0.43 -7.13
C PHE A 25 -5.32 0.78 -8.57
N ASN A 26 -6.29 1.66 -8.74
CA ASN A 26 -6.65 2.20 -10.05
C ASN A 26 -5.77 3.41 -10.38
N GLU A 27 -4.62 3.15 -10.97
CA GLU A 27 -3.60 4.16 -11.31
C GLU A 27 -4.15 5.21 -12.26
N GLU A 28 -4.93 4.81 -13.26
CA GLU A 28 -5.48 5.72 -14.26
C GLU A 28 -6.41 6.74 -13.62
N ARG A 29 -7.31 6.28 -12.76
CA ARG A 29 -8.23 7.17 -12.05
C ARG A 29 -7.49 8.13 -11.13
N GLU A 30 -6.52 7.62 -10.38
CA GLU A 30 -5.70 8.43 -9.47
C GLU A 30 -4.96 9.51 -10.26
N CYS A 31 -4.27 9.14 -11.35
CA CYS A 31 -3.51 10.10 -12.14
C CYS A 31 -4.39 11.12 -12.84
N LYS A 32 -5.58 10.76 -13.29
CA LYS A 32 -6.53 11.72 -13.87
C LYS A 32 -7.01 12.75 -12.84
N ILE A 33 -7.33 12.31 -11.64
CA ILE A 33 -7.82 13.20 -10.57
C ILE A 33 -6.69 14.12 -10.10
N ASP A 34 -5.53 13.57 -9.82
CA ASP A 34 -4.37 14.33 -9.35
C ASP A 34 -3.91 15.36 -10.41
N SER A 35 -3.80 14.94 -11.66
CA SER A 35 -3.38 15.83 -12.75
C SER A 35 -4.38 16.92 -13.07
N ALA A 36 -5.68 16.70 -12.85
CA ALA A 36 -6.70 17.72 -13.06
C ALA A 36 -6.54 18.89 -12.07
N SER A 37 -6.04 18.64 -10.86
CA SER A 37 -5.83 19.66 -9.84
C SER A 37 -4.46 20.32 -9.88
N ALA A 38 -3.46 19.68 -10.51
CA ALA A 38 -2.05 20.12 -10.44
C ALA A 38 -1.27 19.77 -11.71
N PHE A 39 -1.81 20.08 -12.90
CA PHE A 39 -1.09 19.82 -14.16
C PHE A 39 -0.03 20.90 -14.44
N ASP A 40 1.03 20.48 -15.12
CA ASP A 40 2.08 21.38 -15.61
C ASP A 40 1.56 22.12 -16.85
N PRO A 41 1.36 23.46 -16.80
CA PRO A 41 0.84 24.22 -17.93
C PRO A 41 1.76 24.22 -19.15
N ASN A 42 3.07 23.97 -18.95
CA ASN A 42 4.02 23.92 -20.06
C ASN A 42 3.99 22.57 -20.80
N ALA A 43 3.73 21.48 -20.09
CA ALA A 43 3.67 20.13 -20.64
C ALA A 43 2.28 19.73 -21.12
N GLY A 44 1.21 20.33 -20.51
CA GLY A 44 -0.17 19.99 -20.77
C GLY A 44 -0.69 18.81 -19.92
N LEU A 45 -2.00 18.64 -19.91
CA LEU A 45 -2.67 17.65 -19.08
C LEU A 45 -2.29 16.21 -19.43
N ASN A 46 -2.27 15.87 -20.72
CA ASN A 46 -1.96 14.51 -21.16
C ASN A 46 -0.55 14.08 -20.79
N ALA A 47 0.43 14.97 -20.95
CA ALA A 47 1.82 14.69 -20.58
C ALA A 47 1.96 14.56 -19.05
N THR A 48 1.21 15.33 -18.28
CA THR A 48 1.18 15.25 -16.81
C THR A 48 0.58 13.91 -16.35
N ILE A 49 -0.51 13.47 -16.95
CA ILE A 49 -1.12 12.16 -16.68
C ILE A 49 -0.13 11.04 -17.00
N LYS A 50 0.53 11.11 -18.16
CA LYS A 50 1.51 10.10 -18.56
C LYS A 50 2.66 10.00 -17.59
N ARG A 51 3.19 11.12 -17.13
CA ARG A 51 4.26 11.14 -16.12
C ARG A 51 3.79 10.52 -14.82
N CYS A 52 2.59 10.85 -14.37
CA CYS A 52 1.98 10.25 -13.18
C CYS A 52 1.87 8.73 -13.34
N MET A 53 1.36 8.24 -14.48
CA MET A 53 1.24 6.80 -14.75
C MET A 53 2.61 6.11 -14.74
N ASP A 54 3.63 6.73 -15.31
CA ASP A 54 4.99 6.19 -15.33
C ASP A 54 5.56 6.09 -13.90
N ASP A 55 5.34 7.11 -13.07
CA ASP A 55 5.78 7.13 -11.66
C ASP A 55 5.04 6.09 -10.82
N GLU A 56 3.74 5.95 -11.03
CA GLU A 56 2.92 4.92 -10.36
C GLU A 56 3.38 3.51 -10.73
N GLN A 57 3.67 3.26 -11.99
CA GLN A 57 4.16 1.96 -12.45
C GLN A 57 5.53 1.62 -11.87
N LYS A 58 6.43 2.59 -11.79
CA LYS A 58 7.73 2.39 -11.15
C LYS A 58 7.59 2.07 -9.66
N ALA A 59 6.75 2.83 -8.96
CA ALA A 59 6.49 2.60 -7.54
C ALA A 59 5.88 1.21 -7.30
N LYS A 60 4.91 0.81 -8.12
CA LYS A 60 4.32 -0.53 -8.07
C LYS A 60 5.36 -1.63 -8.26
N GLY A 61 6.25 -1.47 -9.25
CA GLY A 61 7.32 -2.43 -9.50
C GLY A 61 8.28 -2.57 -8.31
N GLN A 62 8.66 -1.46 -7.69
CA GLN A 62 9.50 -1.47 -6.48
C GLN A 62 8.78 -2.14 -5.31
N LEU A 63 7.50 -1.84 -5.11
CA LEU A 63 6.69 -2.49 -4.08
C LEU A 63 6.61 -4.00 -4.28
N GLN A 64 6.38 -4.45 -5.51
CA GLN A 64 6.34 -5.89 -5.84
C GLN A 64 7.66 -6.59 -5.52
N THR A 65 8.78 -5.95 -5.81
CA THR A 65 10.11 -6.50 -5.56
C THR A 65 10.44 -6.57 -4.06
N GLN A 66 9.99 -5.59 -3.28
CA GLN A 66 10.39 -5.41 -1.89
C GLN A 66 9.30 -5.79 -0.87
N TRP A 67 8.11 -6.17 -1.33
CA TRP A 67 6.93 -6.34 -0.47
C TRP A 67 7.18 -7.27 0.73
N SER A 68 7.85 -8.38 0.50
CA SER A 68 8.18 -9.33 1.54
C SER A 68 9.17 -8.81 2.58
N GLN A 69 9.91 -7.76 2.26
CA GLN A 69 10.93 -7.18 3.15
C GLN A 69 10.35 -6.17 4.13
N TYR A 70 9.15 -5.64 3.85
CA TYR A 70 8.49 -4.71 4.75
C TYR A 70 7.86 -5.44 5.93
N ALA A 71 7.90 -4.82 7.11
CA ALA A 71 7.25 -5.37 8.29
C ALA A 71 5.73 -5.46 8.09
N PRO A 72 5.07 -6.56 8.49
CA PRO A 72 3.61 -6.69 8.33
C PRO A 72 2.81 -5.55 8.93
N SER A 73 3.23 -5.02 10.08
CA SER A 73 2.58 -3.87 10.71
C SER A 73 2.71 -2.59 9.88
N ASP A 74 3.84 -2.38 9.22
CA ASP A 74 4.05 -1.23 8.33
C ASP A 74 3.20 -1.36 7.08
N LYS A 75 3.12 -2.56 6.49
CA LYS A 75 2.24 -2.82 5.34
C LYS A 75 0.78 -2.51 5.67
N ALA A 76 0.29 -2.97 6.79
CA ALA A 76 -1.07 -2.72 7.23
C ALA A 76 -1.33 -1.23 7.48
N MET A 77 -0.42 -0.55 8.19
CA MET A 77 -0.54 0.86 8.51
C MET A 77 -0.48 1.73 7.25
N CYS A 78 0.53 1.53 6.42
CA CYS A 78 0.71 2.33 5.21
C CYS A 78 -0.40 2.11 4.19
N THR A 79 -0.87 0.88 4.01
CA THR A 79 -2.03 0.58 3.16
C THR A 79 -3.28 1.27 3.70
N GLY A 80 -3.50 1.22 5.01
CA GLY A 80 -4.63 1.89 5.66
C GLY A 80 -4.61 3.40 5.45
N LEU A 81 -3.46 4.04 5.66
CA LEU A 81 -3.31 5.49 5.46
C LEU A 81 -3.52 5.90 4.00
N THR A 82 -3.03 5.12 3.06
CA THR A 82 -3.16 5.40 1.63
C THR A 82 -4.61 5.25 1.14
N THR A 83 -5.40 4.36 1.75
CA THR A 83 -6.78 4.05 1.35
C THR A 83 -7.84 4.73 2.21
N ASP A 84 -7.46 5.49 3.24
CA ASP A 84 -8.38 6.04 4.24
C ASP A 84 -9.32 7.12 3.69
N ASP A 85 -8.90 7.88 2.70
CA ASP A 85 -9.70 8.93 2.09
C ASP A 85 -10.37 8.42 0.80
N ALA A 86 -11.70 8.24 0.86
CA ALA A 86 -12.48 7.80 -0.30
C ALA A 86 -12.50 8.84 -1.44
N ALA A 87 -12.26 10.12 -1.15
CA ALA A 87 -12.24 11.20 -2.14
C ALA A 87 -10.90 11.24 -2.91
N THR A 88 -9.83 10.73 -2.30
CA THR A 88 -8.50 10.68 -2.90
C THR A 88 -8.17 9.21 -3.24
N PRO A 89 -8.09 8.85 -4.52
CA PRO A 89 -7.72 7.48 -4.88
C PRO A 89 -6.33 7.12 -4.35
N PRO A 90 -6.14 5.87 -3.90
CA PRO A 90 -4.84 5.45 -3.38
C PRO A 90 -3.77 5.44 -4.48
N SER A 91 -2.54 5.77 -4.09
CA SER A 91 -1.37 5.90 -4.96
C SER A 91 -0.26 4.95 -4.54
N TYR A 92 0.38 4.30 -5.51
CA TYR A 92 1.56 3.45 -5.25
C TYR A 92 2.76 4.29 -4.80
N VAL A 93 2.91 5.51 -5.31
CA VAL A 93 3.98 6.42 -4.87
C VAL A 93 3.80 6.76 -3.40
N GLU A 94 2.59 7.05 -2.95
CA GLU A 94 2.31 7.32 -1.54
C GLU A 94 2.56 6.09 -0.66
N LEU A 95 2.11 4.92 -1.10
CA LEU A 95 2.33 3.67 -0.38
C LEU A 95 3.82 3.37 -0.22
N LEU A 96 4.57 3.48 -1.32
CA LEU A 96 6.03 3.27 -1.31
C LEU A 96 6.73 4.27 -0.39
N THR A 97 6.37 5.55 -0.46
CA THR A 97 6.94 6.60 0.37
C THR A 97 6.70 6.32 1.86
N CYS A 98 5.49 5.89 2.21
CA CYS A 98 5.15 5.51 3.58
C CYS A 98 6.02 4.34 4.07
N LEU A 99 6.12 3.29 3.28
CA LEU A 99 6.87 2.08 3.64
C LEU A 99 8.38 2.36 3.75
N GLU A 100 8.94 3.12 2.82
CA GLU A 100 10.35 3.52 2.88
C GLU A 100 10.63 4.38 4.11
N GLY A 101 9.73 5.30 4.44
CA GLY A 101 9.82 6.11 5.65
C GLY A 101 9.82 5.25 6.91
N GLN A 102 8.97 4.25 7.00
CA GLN A 102 8.94 3.32 8.13
C GLN A 102 10.22 2.49 8.23
N GLN A 103 10.78 2.06 7.11
CA GLN A 103 12.07 1.36 7.12
C GLN A 103 13.20 2.24 7.65
N LEU A 104 13.22 3.51 7.28
CA LEU A 104 14.20 4.47 7.81
C LEU A 104 14.06 4.61 9.33
N VAL A 105 12.85 4.75 9.83
CA VAL A 105 12.59 4.86 11.29
C VAL A 105 13.11 3.62 12.02
N ARG A 106 12.92 2.42 11.46
CA ARG A 106 13.40 1.17 12.07
C ARG A 106 14.92 1.07 12.11
N LYS A 107 15.61 1.75 11.20
CA LYS A 107 17.09 1.77 11.14
C LYS A 107 17.71 2.84 12.04
N LEU A 108 16.92 3.76 12.60
CA LEU A 108 17.43 4.77 13.52
C LEU A 108 17.90 4.15 14.83
N PRO A 109 19.01 4.68 15.43
CA PRO A 109 19.46 4.18 16.72
C PRO A 109 18.36 4.38 17.77
N LYS A 110 18.11 3.33 18.54
CA LYS A 110 17.23 3.43 19.71
C LYS A 110 18.07 3.90 20.88
N ASP A 111 17.72 5.06 21.42
CA ASP A 111 18.31 5.54 22.67
C ASP A 111 17.89 4.68 23.86
#